data_7e86e93fc15039b21a65fbe96231ce9e
#
_entry.id   7e86e93fc15039b21a65fbe96231ce9e
#
_cell.length_a   1.000
_cell.length_b   1.000
_cell.length_c   1.000
_cell.angle_alpha   90.00
_cell.angle_beta   90.00
_cell.angle_gamma   90.00
#
_symmetry.space_group_name_H-M   'P 1'
#
loop_
_entity.id
_entity.type
_entity.pdbx_description
1 polymer ?
#
loop_
_entity_poly.entity_id
_entity_poly.type
_entity_poly.pdbx_seq_one_letter_code
_entity_poly.pdbx_strand_id
1 'polypeptide(L)'
;MSSSAPAWSGFLAFGPWWLLYSGPIGPTDPHSHHASQIVVHGGLPCVVDGSRRSMPGPIVVIDPDQPHAFTDRRDHVLIAFVDPESTAGQQLRTNRVVRSRQDDIHPVSSIIGALRPANWSRAEEAVRRLLATV
;
A
#
# COMPACT_ATOMS: atom_id res chain seq x y z
N MET A 1 -16.88 -3.64 -24.98
CA MET A 1 -15.61 -3.35 -24.29
C MET A 1 -15.91 -2.65 -23.00
N SER A 2 -15.39 -3.19 -21.94
CA SER A 2 -15.51 -2.51 -20.65
C SER A 2 -14.61 -1.29 -20.64
N SER A 3 -15.16 -0.14 -20.28
CA SER A 3 -14.38 1.05 -20.04
C SER A 3 -13.93 1.04 -18.58
N SER A 4 -12.87 0.33 -18.28
CA SER A 4 -12.28 0.41 -16.95
C SER A 4 -11.39 1.64 -16.87
N ALA A 5 -11.31 2.24 -15.69
CA ALA A 5 -10.39 3.34 -15.45
C ALA A 5 -8.96 2.93 -15.79
N PRO A 6 -8.12 3.83 -16.33
CA PRO A 6 -6.71 3.54 -16.52
C PRO A 6 -6.07 3.13 -15.19
N ALA A 7 -5.10 2.22 -15.28
CA ALA A 7 -4.31 1.89 -14.10
C ALA A 7 -3.61 3.14 -13.57
N TRP A 8 -3.44 3.22 -12.26
CA TRP A 8 -2.76 4.35 -11.60
C TRP A 8 -3.49 5.68 -11.73
N SER A 9 -4.79 5.64 -11.98
CA SER A 9 -5.64 6.83 -12.13
C SER A 9 -6.38 7.19 -10.84
N GLY A 10 -5.92 6.69 -9.69
CA GLY A 10 -6.58 6.88 -8.41
C GLY A 10 -6.31 8.23 -7.77
N PHE A 11 -6.56 8.30 -6.49
CA PHE A 11 -6.41 9.51 -5.69
C PHE A 11 -5.13 9.47 -4.88
N LEU A 12 -4.51 10.64 -4.72
CA LEU A 12 -3.33 10.82 -3.89
C LEU A 12 -3.61 11.81 -2.78
N ALA A 13 -3.17 11.47 -1.57
CA ALA A 13 -3.08 12.40 -0.46
C ALA A 13 -1.67 12.31 0.12
N PHE A 14 -1.18 13.37 0.72
CA PHE A 14 0.16 13.33 1.29
C PHE A 14 0.26 14.29 2.49
N GLY A 15 1.19 13.97 3.35
CA GLY A 15 1.56 14.78 4.51
C GLY A 15 3.09 14.86 4.60
N PRO A 16 3.61 15.34 5.75
CA PRO A 16 5.06 15.58 5.87
C PRO A 16 5.91 14.31 5.79
N TRP A 17 5.34 13.14 6.14
CA TRP A 17 6.12 11.90 6.22
C TRP A 17 5.44 10.73 5.52
N TRP A 18 4.33 10.95 4.85
CA TRP A 18 3.55 9.90 4.20
C TRP A 18 2.92 10.37 2.90
N LEU A 19 2.65 9.40 2.02
CA LEU A 19 1.85 9.57 0.81
C LEU A 19 0.91 8.38 0.71
N LEU A 20 -0.35 8.62 0.38
CA LEU A 20 -1.38 7.60 0.27
C LEU A 20 -1.96 7.61 -1.13
N TYR A 21 -1.92 6.45 -1.79
CA TYR A 21 -2.58 6.23 -3.07
C TYR A 21 -3.78 5.31 -2.86
N SER A 22 -4.90 5.65 -3.47
CA SER A 22 -6.11 4.82 -3.46
C SER A 22 -6.68 4.76 -4.86
N GLY A 23 -6.81 3.57 -5.43
CA GLY A 23 -7.36 3.40 -6.76
C GLY A 23 -6.86 2.16 -7.48
N PRO A 24 -7.08 2.12 -8.80
CA PRO A 24 -6.64 0.98 -9.61
C PRO A 24 -5.13 0.96 -9.79
N ILE A 25 -4.60 -0.25 -9.91
CA ILE A 25 -3.19 -0.50 -10.24
C ILE A 25 -3.09 -1.37 -11.46
N GLY A 26 -1.92 -1.41 -12.06
CA GLY A 26 -1.60 -2.31 -13.16
C GLY A 26 -0.23 -2.94 -12.99
N PRO A 27 0.13 -3.89 -13.87
CA PRO A 27 1.44 -4.53 -13.82
C PRO A 27 2.56 -3.51 -13.96
N THR A 28 3.64 -3.75 -13.25
CA THR A 28 4.86 -2.92 -13.34
C THR A 28 6.07 -3.79 -13.60
N ASP A 29 7.11 -3.18 -14.15
CA ASP A 29 8.42 -3.78 -14.15
C ASP A 29 8.99 -3.79 -12.73
N PRO A 30 9.94 -4.67 -12.42
CA PRO A 30 10.61 -4.65 -11.13
C PRO A 30 11.25 -3.29 -10.88
N HIS A 31 11.03 -2.76 -9.68
CA HIS A 31 11.55 -1.46 -9.27
C HIS A 31 11.66 -1.43 -7.75
N SER A 32 12.28 -0.38 -7.23
CA SER A 32 12.37 -0.16 -5.79
C SER A 32 12.14 1.30 -5.48
N HIS A 33 11.73 1.57 -4.25
CA HIS A 33 11.56 2.92 -3.72
C HIS A 33 12.32 3.06 -2.42
N HIS A 34 12.77 4.26 -2.13
CA HIS A 34 13.39 4.53 -0.81
C HIS A 34 12.35 4.53 0.31
N ALA A 35 11.10 4.83 0.01
CA ALA A 35 10.03 4.79 1.00
C ALA A 35 9.68 3.36 1.39
N SER A 36 9.25 3.16 2.63
CA SER A 36 8.55 1.94 3.03
C SER A 36 7.15 1.96 2.42
N GLN A 37 6.65 0.80 2.00
CA GLN A 37 5.32 0.71 1.42
C GLN A 37 4.45 -0.26 2.20
N ILE A 38 3.19 0.11 2.36
CA ILE A 38 2.15 -0.79 2.87
C ILE A 38 1.09 -0.89 1.79
N VAL A 39 0.93 -2.08 1.22
CA VAL A 39 -0.02 -2.33 0.15
C VAL A 39 -1.21 -3.12 0.69
N VAL A 40 -2.41 -2.58 0.55
CA VAL A 40 -3.65 -3.25 0.95
C VAL A 40 -4.45 -3.56 -0.31
N HIS A 41 -4.56 -4.82 -0.66
CA HIS A 41 -5.29 -5.22 -1.88
C HIS A 41 -6.46 -6.17 -1.60
N GLY A 42 -6.44 -6.89 -0.50
CA GLY A 42 -7.60 -7.65 -0.04
C GLY A 42 -7.97 -8.90 -0.82
N GLY A 43 -7.12 -9.34 -1.74
CA GLY A 43 -7.44 -10.49 -2.61
C GLY A 43 -6.27 -11.43 -2.80
N LEU A 44 -6.24 -12.09 -3.95
CA LEU A 44 -5.11 -12.93 -4.33
C LEU A 44 -3.84 -12.09 -4.43
N PRO A 45 -2.67 -12.66 -4.15
CA PRO A 45 -1.41 -11.91 -4.23
C PRO A 45 -1.23 -11.25 -5.58
N CYS A 46 -0.84 -9.98 -5.57
CA CYS A 46 -0.58 -9.20 -6.78
C CYS A 46 0.77 -8.51 -6.74
N VAL A 47 1.59 -8.79 -5.74
CA VAL A 47 2.93 -8.23 -5.60
C VAL A 47 3.92 -9.38 -5.53
N VAL A 48 5.03 -9.24 -6.22
CA VAL A 48 6.15 -10.17 -6.14
C VAL A 48 7.40 -9.43 -5.65
N ASP A 49 8.27 -10.16 -4.96
CA ASP A 49 9.56 -9.63 -4.51
C ASP A 49 10.60 -9.65 -5.64
N GLY A 50 11.83 -9.29 -5.31
CA GLY A 50 12.93 -9.28 -6.28
C GLY A 50 13.30 -10.65 -6.85
N SER A 51 12.87 -11.72 -6.20
CA SER A 51 13.06 -13.10 -6.67
C SER A 51 11.83 -13.66 -7.37
N ARG A 52 10.84 -12.80 -7.67
CA ARG A 52 9.56 -13.14 -8.28
C ARG A 52 8.71 -14.06 -7.45
N ARG A 53 8.89 -14.06 -6.15
CA ARG A 53 8.03 -14.79 -5.22
C ARG A 53 6.84 -13.93 -4.85
N SER A 54 5.65 -14.53 -4.90
CA SER A 54 4.44 -13.88 -4.45
C SER A 54 4.52 -13.50 -2.99
N MET A 55 4.10 -12.29 -2.68
CA MET A 55 3.98 -11.78 -1.33
C MET A 55 2.54 -12.00 -0.87
N PRO A 56 2.29 -12.97 0.01
CA PRO A 56 0.92 -13.38 0.34
C PRO A 56 0.23 -12.41 1.29
N GLY A 57 -1.09 -12.55 1.33
CA GLY A 57 -1.94 -11.84 2.27
C GLY A 57 -2.54 -10.57 1.72
N PRO A 58 -3.58 -10.04 2.40
CA PRO A 58 -4.28 -8.83 1.98
C PRO A 58 -3.49 -7.56 2.24
N ILE A 59 -2.51 -7.61 3.14
CA ILE A 59 -1.64 -6.48 3.48
C ILE A 59 -0.19 -6.92 3.29
N VAL A 60 0.55 -6.17 2.50
CA VAL A 60 1.96 -6.46 2.20
C VAL A 60 2.78 -5.25 2.63
N VAL A 61 3.85 -5.49 3.40
CA VAL A 61 4.81 -4.44 3.77
C VAL A 61 6.09 -4.67 2.98
N ILE A 62 6.53 -3.63 2.30
CA ILE A 62 7.76 -3.64 1.49
C ILE A 62 8.75 -2.68 2.13
N ASP A 63 9.90 -3.19 2.53
CA ASP A 63 10.95 -2.38 3.13
C ASP A 63 11.57 -1.41 2.11
N PRO A 64 12.22 -0.33 2.57
CA PRO A 64 12.91 0.59 1.68
C PRO A 64 13.93 -0.14 0.79
N ASP A 65 14.01 0.28 -0.46
CA ASP A 65 14.99 -0.19 -1.43
C ASP A 65 14.87 -1.66 -1.81
N GLN A 66 13.77 -2.31 -1.46
CA GLN A 66 13.52 -3.71 -1.83
C GLN A 66 12.88 -3.79 -3.21
N PRO A 67 13.48 -4.51 -4.16
CA PRO A 67 12.87 -4.70 -5.47
C PRO A 67 11.54 -5.43 -5.37
N HIS A 68 10.56 -4.95 -6.11
CA HIS A 68 9.24 -5.56 -6.17
C HIS A 68 8.54 -5.18 -7.46
N ALA A 69 7.44 -5.86 -7.76
CA ALA A 69 6.60 -5.54 -8.92
C ALA A 69 5.16 -5.93 -8.63
N PHE A 70 4.23 -5.19 -9.23
CA PHE A 70 2.84 -5.61 -9.32
C PHE A 70 2.67 -6.52 -10.53
N THR A 71 1.89 -7.58 -10.37
CA THR A 71 1.80 -8.64 -11.40
C THR A 71 0.58 -8.52 -12.29
N ASP A 72 -0.49 -7.88 -11.82
CA ASP A 72 -1.74 -7.81 -12.57
C ASP A 72 -2.54 -6.58 -12.18
N ARG A 73 -3.59 -6.35 -12.96
CA ARG A 73 -4.49 -5.24 -12.71
C ARG A 73 -5.40 -5.53 -11.52
N ARG A 74 -5.57 -4.55 -10.66
CA ARG A 74 -6.57 -4.53 -9.61
C ARG A 74 -7.34 -3.23 -9.68
N ASP A 75 -8.65 -3.28 -9.42
CA ASP A 75 -9.49 -2.09 -9.54
C ASP A 75 -9.39 -1.18 -8.35
N HIS A 76 -9.06 -1.72 -7.19
CA HIS A 76 -8.97 -0.92 -5.98
C HIS A 76 -7.89 -1.46 -5.05
N VAL A 77 -6.84 -0.67 -4.90
CA VAL A 77 -5.72 -0.96 -4.00
C VAL A 77 -5.39 0.30 -3.25
N LEU A 78 -4.98 0.16 -2.02
CA LEU A 78 -4.46 1.25 -1.22
C LEU A 78 -2.98 1.03 -1.00
N ILE A 79 -2.18 2.07 -1.24
CA ILE A 79 -0.74 2.02 -1.00
C ILE A 79 -0.35 3.21 -0.14
N ALA A 80 0.22 2.94 1.02
CA ALA A 80 0.83 3.97 1.86
C ALA A 80 2.35 3.93 1.68
N PHE A 81 2.93 5.08 1.34
CA PHE A 81 4.37 5.28 1.29
C PHE A 81 4.76 6.06 2.53
N VAL A 82 5.71 5.56 3.29
CA VAL A 82 6.14 6.15 4.56
C VAL A 82 7.61 6.49 4.47
N ASP A 83 7.96 7.72 4.84
CA ASP A 83 9.35 8.16 4.90
C ASP A 83 10.10 7.28 5.91
N PRO A 84 11.13 6.53 5.48
CA PRO A 84 11.85 5.64 6.37
C PRO A 84 12.63 6.37 7.44
N GLU A 85 12.92 7.66 7.26
CA GLU A 85 13.62 8.48 8.25
C GLU A 85 12.67 9.08 9.28
N SER A 86 11.35 9.01 9.05
CA SER A 86 10.37 9.44 10.05
C SER A 86 10.33 8.47 11.23
N THR A 87 9.78 8.91 12.35
CA THR A 87 9.59 8.04 13.51
C THR A 87 8.77 6.81 13.14
N ALA A 88 7.69 6.99 12.38
CA ALA A 88 6.85 5.90 11.92
C ALA A 88 7.61 4.95 11.00
N GLY A 89 8.39 5.48 10.07
CA GLY A 89 9.19 4.69 9.14
C GLY A 89 10.28 3.90 9.84
N GLN A 90 10.92 4.46 10.85
CA GLN A 90 11.93 3.76 11.63
C GLN A 90 11.33 2.57 12.39
N GLN A 91 10.12 2.70 12.88
CA GLN A 91 9.42 1.59 13.53
C GLN A 91 9.10 0.47 12.56
N LEU A 92 8.74 0.79 11.32
CA LEU A 92 8.53 -0.21 10.27
C LEU A 92 9.82 -0.95 9.92
N ARG A 93 10.94 -0.26 9.89
CA ARG A 93 12.24 -0.83 9.51
C ARG A 93 12.76 -1.87 10.51
N THR A 94 12.27 -1.88 11.74
CA THR A 94 12.65 -2.92 12.69
C THR A 94 12.14 -4.29 12.29
N ASN A 95 11.22 -4.36 11.36
CA ASN A 95 10.62 -5.59 10.87
C ASN A 95 10.99 -5.77 9.41
N ARG A 96 12.05 -6.52 9.16
CA ARG A 96 12.60 -6.72 7.81
C ARG A 96 11.84 -7.72 6.96
N VAL A 97 10.85 -8.34 7.52
CA VAL A 97 10.11 -9.39 6.82
C VAL A 97 8.87 -8.78 6.21
N VAL A 98 8.60 -9.14 4.98
CA VAL A 98 7.31 -8.84 4.38
C VAL A 98 6.24 -9.47 5.25
N ARG A 99 5.30 -8.67 5.69
CA ARG A 99 4.22 -9.11 6.55
C ARG A 99 2.91 -9.14 5.79
N SER A 100 2.11 -10.13 6.08
CA SER A 100 0.74 -10.14 5.62
C SER A 100 -0.14 -10.57 6.79
N ARG A 101 -1.18 -9.79 7.07
CA ARG A 101 -2.11 -10.08 8.15
C ARG A 101 -3.52 -9.95 7.63
N GLN A 102 -4.21 -11.07 7.59
CA GLN A 102 -5.55 -11.09 7.05
C GLN A 102 -6.59 -10.56 8.03
N ASP A 103 -6.41 -10.86 9.31
CA ASP A 103 -7.41 -10.55 10.33
C ASP A 103 -7.49 -9.06 10.66
N ASP A 104 -6.47 -8.29 10.27
CA ASP A 104 -6.36 -6.88 10.62
C ASP A 104 -6.93 -5.94 9.56
N ILE A 105 -7.45 -6.50 8.47
CA ILE A 105 -7.86 -5.67 7.33
C ILE A 105 -9.17 -4.92 7.56
N HIS A 106 -10.08 -5.45 8.37
CA HIS A 106 -11.42 -4.89 8.51
C HIS A 106 -11.45 -3.47 9.07
N PRO A 107 -10.73 -3.15 10.17
CA PRO A 107 -10.73 -1.77 10.68
C PRO A 107 -10.16 -0.77 9.66
N VAL A 108 -9.17 -1.22 8.90
CA VAL A 108 -8.53 -0.40 7.87
C VAL A 108 -9.46 -0.23 6.67
N SER A 109 -10.11 -1.32 6.24
CA SER A 109 -11.01 -1.29 5.09
C SER A 109 -12.16 -0.32 5.26
N SER A 110 -12.70 -0.18 6.48
CA SER A 110 -13.79 0.75 6.72
C SER A 110 -13.35 2.20 6.55
N ILE A 111 -12.11 2.53 6.93
CA ILE A 111 -11.56 3.86 6.74
C ILE A 111 -11.28 4.11 5.26
N ILE A 112 -10.67 3.14 4.60
CA ILE A 112 -10.33 3.23 3.18
C ILE A 112 -11.59 3.40 2.34
N GLY A 113 -12.63 2.62 2.62
CA GLY A 113 -13.88 2.69 1.90
C GLY A 113 -14.59 4.03 2.06
N ALA A 114 -14.31 4.77 3.13
CA ALA A 114 -14.87 6.09 3.39
C ALA A 114 -14.02 7.22 2.80
N LEU A 115 -12.79 6.96 2.39
CA LEU A 115 -11.92 7.99 1.85
C LEU A 115 -12.40 8.46 0.48
N ARG A 116 -12.62 9.75 0.38
CA ARG A 116 -13.00 10.44 -0.86
C ARG A 116 -12.24 11.76 -0.87
N PRO A 117 -12.05 12.41 -2.04
CA PRO A 117 -11.37 13.70 -2.07
C PRO A 117 -11.95 14.73 -1.10
N ALA A 118 -13.24 14.67 -0.82
CA ALA A 118 -13.91 15.60 0.09
C ALA A 118 -13.51 15.41 1.56
N ASN A 119 -12.99 14.24 1.94
CA ASN A 119 -12.63 13.95 3.33
C ASN A 119 -11.17 13.49 3.50
N TRP A 120 -10.28 14.03 2.69
CA TRP A 120 -8.86 13.72 2.72
C TRP A 120 -8.17 14.10 4.03
N SER A 121 -8.79 14.98 4.83
CA SER A 121 -8.31 15.27 6.18
C SER A 121 -8.20 14.00 7.05
N ARG A 122 -8.90 12.93 6.68
CA ARG A 122 -8.85 11.66 7.39
C ARG A 122 -7.77 10.72 6.85
N ALA A 123 -7.05 11.11 5.81
CA ALA A 123 -6.05 10.24 5.18
C ALA A 123 -4.90 9.91 6.14
N GLU A 124 -4.43 10.88 6.92
CA GLU A 124 -3.36 10.61 7.89
C GLU A 124 -3.82 9.62 8.96
N GLU A 125 -5.07 9.72 9.41
CA GLU A 125 -5.64 8.74 10.34
C GLU A 125 -5.61 7.34 9.74
N ALA A 126 -5.96 7.21 8.46
CA ALA A 126 -5.90 5.92 7.76
C ALA A 126 -4.47 5.37 7.73
N VAL A 127 -3.49 6.22 7.43
CA VAL A 127 -2.07 5.81 7.44
C VAL A 127 -1.66 5.35 8.84
N ARG A 128 -2.01 6.09 9.89
CA ARG A 128 -1.68 5.71 11.26
C ARG A 128 -2.32 4.40 11.66
N ARG A 129 -3.54 4.14 11.21
CA ARG A 129 -4.21 2.86 11.48
C ARG A 129 -3.55 1.71 10.75
N LEU A 130 -3.12 1.93 9.50
CA LEU A 130 -2.32 0.93 8.78
C LEU A 130 -1.03 0.62 9.52
N LEU A 131 -0.33 1.63 10.01
CA LEU A 131 0.91 1.45 10.76
C LEU A 131 0.67 0.64 12.04
N ALA A 132 -0.43 0.87 12.72
CA ALA A 132 -0.77 0.12 13.92
C ALA A 132 -1.15 -1.34 13.62
N THR A 133 -1.55 -1.63 12.40
CA THR A 133 -1.98 -2.96 11.96
C THR A 133 -0.79 -3.86 11.57
N VAL A 134 0.29 -3.28 11.14
CA VAL A 134 1.46 -4.02 10.61
C VAL A 134 2.66 -4.05 11.60
#